data_9c5b7f281c16de3c5796777a7a790dcf
#
_entry.id   9c5b7f281c16de3c5796777a7a790dcf
#
_cell.length_a   1.000
_cell.length_b   1.000
_cell.length_c   1.000
_cell.angle_alpha   90.00
_cell.angle_beta   90.00
_cell.angle_gamma   90.00
#
_symmetry.space_group_name_H-M   'P 1'
#
loop_
_entity.id
_entity.type
_entity.pdbx_description
1 polymer ?
#
loop_
_entity_poly.entity_id
_entity_poly.type
_entity_poly.pdbx_seq_one_letter_code
_entity_poly.pdbx_strand_id
1 'polypeptide(L)'
;MIKAAITGNIGSGKSIVTRIFQSLGVPVFIADVEAKKLYELPDVKKEILELFGKRVFDDEGKVIKAALAKIILNDQVSLQRVNQIIHPRTLENYSLWLQHHTDQPYTLHESAILFENKLQDHFDKIINVYAPF
;
A
#
# COMPACT_ATOMS: atom_id res chain seq x y z
N MET A 1 -1.73 -19.29 -11.56
CA MET A 1 -0.85 -18.15 -11.24
C MET A 1 -0.52 -18.15 -9.76
N ILE A 2 0.75 -18.01 -9.43
CA ILE A 2 1.21 -17.89 -8.04
C ILE A 2 1.19 -16.42 -7.63
N LYS A 3 0.59 -16.12 -6.50
CA LYS A 3 0.59 -14.79 -5.90
C LYS A 3 1.68 -14.72 -4.84
N ALA A 4 2.75 -13.99 -5.15
CA ALA A 4 3.86 -13.80 -4.22
C ALA A 4 3.84 -12.39 -3.65
N ALA A 5 4.29 -12.23 -2.42
CA ALA A 5 4.47 -10.94 -1.80
C ALA A 5 5.94 -10.73 -1.44
N ILE A 6 6.38 -9.49 -1.53
CA ILE A 6 7.70 -9.09 -1.06
C ILE A 6 7.53 -8.02 0.02
N THR A 7 8.19 -8.21 1.15
CA THR A 7 8.18 -7.28 2.27
C THR A 7 9.58 -7.11 2.83
N GLY A 8 9.78 -6.11 3.65
CA GLY A 8 11.06 -5.81 4.26
C GLY A 8 11.05 -4.41 4.83
N ASN A 9 11.94 -4.17 5.78
CA ASN A 9 12.07 -2.87 6.43
C ASN A 9 12.64 -1.82 5.48
N ILE A 10 12.40 -0.56 5.80
CA ILE A 10 13.02 0.56 5.09
C ILE A 10 14.54 0.39 5.15
N GLY A 11 15.20 0.52 3.99
CA GLY A 11 16.64 0.33 3.89
C GLY A 11 17.10 -1.11 3.76
N SER A 12 16.18 -2.08 3.66
CA SER A 12 16.52 -3.50 3.51
C SER A 12 16.99 -3.88 2.10
N GLY A 13 16.77 -3.01 1.11
CA GLY A 13 17.03 -3.31 -0.29
C GLY A 13 15.82 -3.86 -1.05
N LYS A 14 14.63 -3.80 -0.45
CA LYS A 14 13.37 -4.29 -1.03
C LYS A 14 13.12 -3.69 -2.42
N SER A 15 13.29 -2.38 -2.58
CA SER A 15 13.07 -1.69 -3.85
C SER A 15 14.01 -2.16 -4.96
N ILE A 16 15.26 -2.51 -4.61
CA ILE A 16 16.23 -3.05 -5.57
C ILE A 16 15.79 -4.43 -6.03
N VAL A 17 15.37 -5.29 -5.10
CA VAL A 17 14.87 -6.63 -5.41
C VAL A 17 13.64 -6.54 -6.30
N THR A 18 12.72 -5.65 -5.99
CA THR A 18 11.52 -5.40 -6.80
C THR A 18 11.87 -5.01 -8.23
N ARG A 19 12.84 -4.12 -8.41
CA ARG A 19 13.30 -3.69 -9.75
C ARG A 19 13.90 -4.84 -10.54
N ILE A 20 14.60 -5.75 -9.88
CA ILE A 20 15.16 -6.93 -10.53
C ILE A 20 14.03 -7.80 -11.08
N PHE A 21 13.00 -8.05 -10.30
CA PHE A 21 11.83 -8.81 -10.77
C PHE A 21 11.14 -8.12 -11.95
N GLN A 22 10.97 -6.80 -11.88
CA GLN A 22 10.38 -6.03 -12.97
C GLN A 22 11.21 -6.16 -14.25
N SER A 23 12.54 -6.13 -14.15
CA SER A 23 13.43 -6.27 -15.31
C SER A 23 13.34 -7.66 -15.93
N LEU A 24 12.91 -8.66 -15.19
CA LEU A 24 12.68 -10.02 -15.67
C LEU A 24 11.26 -10.19 -16.27
N GLY A 25 10.48 -9.12 -16.33
CA GLY A 25 9.13 -9.14 -16.91
C GLY A 25 8.03 -9.55 -15.93
N VAL A 26 8.32 -9.62 -14.63
CA VAL A 26 7.33 -9.97 -13.61
C VAL A 26 6.44 -8.76 -13.31
N PRO A 27 5.10 -8.90 -13.41
CA PRO A 27 4.21 -7.83 -12.98
C PRO A 27 4.30 -7.60 -11.47
N VAL A 28 4.43 -6.34 -11.07
CA VAL A 28 4.56 -5.96 -9.65
C VAL A 28 3.48 -4.95 -9.29
N PHE A 29 2.72 -5.25 -8.23
CA PHE A 29 1.79 -4.33 -7.61
C PHE A 29 2.50 -3.71 -6.39
N ILE A 30 2.77 -2.41 -6.44
CA ILE A 30 3.43 -1.69 -5.34
C ILE A 30 2.36 -1.06 -4.48
N ALA A 31 2.03 -1.71 -3.36
CA ALA A 31 0.89 -1.34 -2.52
C ALA A 31 0.98 0.09 -2.01
N ASP A 32 2.16 0.55 -1.61
CA ASP A 32 2.33 1.92 -1.08
C ASP A 32 2.04 2.99 -2.13
N VAL A 33 2.45 2.74 -3.38
CA VAL A 33 2.18 3.67 -4.49
C VAL A 33 0.67 3.69 -4.79
N GLU A 34 0.04 2.53 -4.85
CA GLU A 34 -1.38 2.43 -5.13
C GLU A 34 -2.23 3.04 -4.01
N ALA A 35 -1.84 2.85 -2.75
CA ALA A 35 -2.52 3.46 -1.61
C ALA A 35 -2.46 4.99 -1.66
N LYS A 36 -1.33 5.56 -2.05
CA LYS A 36 -1.19 7.03 -2.17
C LYS A 36 -2.12 7.63 -3.21
N LYS A 37 -2.40 6.91 -4.29
CA LYS A 37 -3.32 7.37 -5.33
C LYS A 37 -4.76 7.47 -4.83
N LEU A 38 -5.13 6.69 -3.82
CA LEU A 38 -6.48 6.67 -3.27
C LEU A 38 -6.86 8.00 -2.62
N TYR A 39 -5.90 8.75 -2.10
CA TYR A 39 -6.16 10.05 -1.49
C TYR A 39 -6.65 11.11 -2.48
N GLU A 40 -6.55 10.85 -3.77
CA GLU A 40 -7.06 11.75 -4.83
C GLU A 40 -8.52 11.47 -5.17
N LEU A 41 -9.08 10.35 -4.71
CA LEU A 41 -10.46 9.99 -4.99
C LEU A 41 -11.45 10.87 -4.18
N PRO A 42 -12.52 11.36 -4.83
CA PRO A 42 -13.49 12.24 -4.13
C PRO A 42 -14.14 11.62 -2.90
N ASP A 43 -14.48 10.33 -2.95
CA ASP A 43 -15.09 9.63 -1.82
C ASP A 43 -14.13 9.45 -0.65
N VAL A 44 -12.85 9.18 -0.94
CA VAL A 44 -11.79 9.10 0.08
C VAL A 44 -11.56 10.47 0.72
N LYS A 45 -11.46 11.52 -0.09
CA LYS A 45 -11.32 12.90 0.41
C LYS A 45 -12.47 13.28 1.34
N LYS A 46 -13.70 12.90 0.97
CA LYS A 46 -14.87 13.17 1.79
C LYS A 46 -14.77 12.50 3.16
N GLU A 47 -14.40 11.23 3.20
CA GLU A 47 -14.25 10.49 4.45
C GLU A 47 -13.12 11.06 5.33
N ILE A 48 -11.99 11.43 4.71
CA ILE A 48 -10.88 12.07 5.43
C ILE A 48 -11.30 13.43 6.00
N LEU A 49 -12.04 14.21 5.23
CA LEU A 49 -12.57 15.51 5.69
C LEU A 49 -13.52 15.35 6.88
N GLU A 50 -14.39 14.36 6.85
CA GLU A 50 -15.32 14.08 7.95
C GLU A 50 -14.57 13.68 9.23
N LEU A 51 -13.45 12.95 9.12
CA LEU A 51 -12.70 12.49 10.28
C LEU A 51 -11.78 13.57 10.86
N PHE A 52 -11.10 14.34 10.02
CA PHE A 52 -10.00 15.21 10.45
C PHE A 52 -10.25 16.70 10.18
N GLY A 53 -11.24 17.05 9.38
CA GLY A 53 -11.53 18.43 9.02
C GLY A 53 -10.56 19.00 8.00
N LYS A 54 -10.67 20.31 7.79
CA LYS A 54 -9.89 21.02 6.75
C LYS A 54 -8.39 21.11 7.04
N ARG A 55 -7.98 20.87 8.27
CA ARG A 55 -6.58 21.01 8.70
C ARG A 55 -5.59 20.10 7.97
N VAL A 56 -6.11 19.01 7.34
CA VAL A 56 -5.29 18.08 6.58
C VAL A 56 -5.42 18.30 5.06
N PHE A 57 -6.05 19.40 4.64
CA PHE A 57 -6.23 19.76 3.23
C PHE A 57 -5.55 21.09 2.92
N ASP A 58 -5.03 21.19 1.68
CA ASP A 58 -4.51 22.47 1.18
C ASP A 58 -5.64 23.33 0.59
N ASP A 59 -5.28 24.51 0.08
CA ASP A 59 -6.24 25.46 -0.50
C ASP A 59 -6.89 24.93 -1.79
N GLU A 60 -6.27 23.94 -2.43
CA GLU A 60 -6.78 23.30 -3.65
C GLU A 60 -7.65 22.07 -3.37
N GLY A 61 -7.85 21.75 -2.09
CA GLY A 61 -8.65 20.60 -1.68
C GLY A 61 -7.92 19.26 -1.76
N LYS A 62 -6.60 19.28 -1.84
CA LYS A 62 -5.78 18.07 -1.81
C LYS A 62 -5.37 17.72 -0.39
N VAL A 63 -5.30 16.42 -0.10
CA VAL A 63 -4.82 15.95 1.20
C VAL A 63 -3.34 16.26 1.35
N ILE A 64 -2.98 16.96 2.43
CA ILE A 64 -1.59 17.19 2.81
C ILE A 64 -1.13 15.95 3.57
N LYS A 65 -0.42 15.05 2.89
CA LYS A 65 -0.02 13.75 3.44
C LYS A 65 0.85 13.91 4.69
N ALA A 66 1.71 14.93 4.74
CA ALA A 66 2.54 15.21 5.91
C ALA A 66 1.70 15.61 7.14
N ALA A 67 0.64 16.39 6.95
CA ALA A 67 -0.25 16.79 8.04
C ALA A 67 -1.03 15.58 8.57
N LEU A 68 -1.54 14.74 7.68
CA LEU A 68 -2.24 13.51 8.06
C LEU A 68 -1.31 12.53 8.77
N ALA A 69 -0.10 12.33 8.25
CA ALA A 69 0.91 11.46 8.86
C ALA A 69 1.24 11.89 10.28
N LYS A 70 1.36 13.19 10.53
CA LYS A 70 1.64 13.72 11.86
C LYS A 70 0.54 13.39 12.86
N ILE A 71 -0.72 13.41 12.43
CA ILE A 71 -1.86 13.03 13.28
C ILE A 71 -1.84 11.54 13.59
N ILE A 72 -1.69 10.69 12.59
CA ILE A 72 -1.78 9.23 12.75
C ILE A 72 -0.57 8.65 13.49
N LEU A 73 0.60 9.30 13.43
CA LEU A 73 1.77 8.86 14.20
C LEU A 73 1.56 9.01 15.71
N ASN A 74 0.70 9.94 16.13
CA ASN A 74 0.48 10.26 17.54
C ASN A 74 -0.85 9.71 18.08
N ASP A 75 -1.66 9.08 17.23
CA ASP A 75 -2.99 8.59 17.63
C ASP A 75 -3.32 7.27 16.92
N GLN A 76 -3.31 6.19 17.69
CA GLN A 76 -3.60 4.84 17.22
C GLN A 76 -5.02 4.70 16.66
N VAL A 77 -5.99 5.38 17.24
CA VAL A 77 -7.38 5.35 16.79
C VAL A 77 -7.51 6.02 15.41
N SER A 78 -6.83 7.16 15.22
CA SER A 78 -6.82 7.85 13.93
C SER A 78 -6.15 7.00 12.85
N LEU A 79 -5.05 6.31 13.18
CA LEU A 79 -4.39 5.38 12.26
C LEU A 79 -5.36 4.26 11.83
N GLN A 80 -6.08 3.66 12.77
CA GLN A 80 -7.05 2.61 12.47
C GLN A 80 -8.17 3.11 11.56
N ARG A 81 -8.65 4.33 11.78
CA ARG A 81 -9.71 4.92 10.94
C ARG A 81 -9.25 5.15 9.52
N VAL A 82 -8.04 5.67 9.33
CA VAL A 82 -7.45 5.84 8.00
C VAL A 82 -7.27 4.48 7.31
N ASN A 83 -6.77 3.50 8.04
CA ASN A 83 -6.58 2.15 7.50
C ASN A 83 -7.90 1.51 7.07
N GLN A 84 -9.00 1.74 7.79
CA GLN A 84 -10.32 1.25 7.41
C GLN A 84 -10.85 1.87 6.11
N ILE A 85 -10.39 3.07 5.77
CA ILE A 85 -10.72 3.72 4.50
C ILE A 85 -9.83 3.18 3.36
N ILE A 86 -8.54 3.05 3.60
CA ILE A 86 -7.54 2.81 2.57
C ILE A 86 -7.36 1.32 2.26
N HIS A 87 -7.27 0.45 3.28
CA HIS A 87 -6.92 -0.96 3.06
C HIS A 87 -7.95 -1.73 2.22
N PRO A 88 -9.27 -1.61 2.45
CA PRO A 88 -10.23 -2.33 1.62
C PRO A 88 -10.15 -1.91 0.15
N ARG A 89 -9.94 -0.63 -0.11
CA ARG A 89 -9.81 -0.11 -1.47
C ARG A 89 -8.53 -0.59 -2.15
N THR A 90 -7.43 -0.65 -1.40
CA THR A 90 -6.15 -1.17 -1.92
C THR A 90 -6.28 -2.65 -2.29
N LEU A 91 -6.92 -3.45 -1.44
CA LEU A 91 -7.16 -4.87 -1.70
C LEU A 91 -8.08 -5.08 -2.90
N GLU A 92 -9.11 -4.27 -3.05
CA GLU A 92 -9.99 -4.31 -4.21
C GLU A 92 -9.22 -3.99 -5.49
N ASN A 93 -8.41 -2.95 -5.47
CA ASN A 93 -7.57 -2.58 -6.61
C ASN A 93 -6.56 -3.68 -6.95
N TYR A 94 -6.01 -4.34 -5.94
CA TYR A 94 -5.12 -5.48 -6.14
C TYR A 94 -5.85 -6.64 -6.82
N SER A 95 -7.07 -6.96 -6.39
CA SER A 95 -7.88 -8.00 -7.01
C SER A 95 -8.18 -7.70 -8.47
N LEU A 96 -8.53 -6.45 -8.79
CA LEU A 96 -8.76 -6.01 -10.17
C LEU A 96 -7.47 -6.09 -11.00
N TRP A 97 -6.35 -5.68 -10.43
CA TRP A 97 -5.05 -5.75 -11.08
C TRP A 97 -4.66 -7.20 -11.40
N LEU A 98 -4.93 -8.13 -10.49
CA LEU A 98 -4.66 -9.56 -10.71
C LEU A 98 -5.44 -10.12 -11.91
N GLN A 99 -6.67 -9.64 -12.13
CA GLN A 99 -7.50 -10.09 -13.26
C GLN A 99 -6.86 -9.76 -14.61
N HIS A 100 -6.02 -8.73 -14.69
CA HIS A 100 -5.29 -8.35 -15.90
C HIS A 100 -3.99 -9.13 -16.11
N HIS A 101 -3.62 -10.00 -15.16
CA HIS A 101 -2.34 -10.72 -15.18
C HIS A 101 -2.50 -12.22 -14.98
N THR A 102 -3.67 -12.76 -15.26
CA THR A 102 -3.98 -14.19 -15.06
C THR A 102 -3.17 -15.13 -15.96
N ASP A 103 -2.61 -14.61 -17.06
CA ASP A 103 -1.76 -15.34 -18.00
C ASP A 103 -0.30 -15.48 -17.53
N GLN A 104 0.06 -14.81 -16.45
CA GLN A 104 1.41 -14.82 -15.93
C GLN A 104 1.64 -16.02 -15.00
N PRO A 105 2.87 -16.61 -14.99
CA PRO A 105 3.17 -17.74 -14.08
C PRO A 105 3.12 -17.28 -12.61
N TYR A 106 3.53 -16.07 -12.31
CA TYR A 106 3.40 -15.47 -10.99
C TYR A 106 3.39 -13.94 -11.08
N THR A 107 2.89 -13.32 -10.01
CA THR A 107 2.89 -11.88 -9.83
C THR A 107 3.48 -11.54 -8.46
N LEU A 108 3.94 -10.31 -8.30
CA LEU A 108 4.57 -9.85 -7.08
C LEU A 108 3.80 -8.67 -6.49
N HIS A 109 3.57 -8.71 -5.18
CA HIS A 109 2.95 -7.63 -4.41
C HIS A 109 3.99 -7.10 -3.43
N GLU A 110 4.37 -5.83 -3.55
CA GLU A 110 5.32 -5.18 -2.64
C GLU A 110 4.58 -4.41 -1.56
N SER A 111 4.88 -4.71 -0.29
CA SER A 111 4.32 -3.97 0.85
C SER A 111 5.32 -3.94 2.00
N ALA A 112 5.52 -2.76 2.58
CA ALA A 112 6.37 -2.59 3.76
C ALA A 112 5.72 -3.12 5.03
N ILE A 113 4.39 -3.22 5.06
CA ILE A 113 3.60 -3.52 6.26
C ILE A 113 2.73 -4.76 6.10
N LEU A 114 3.26 -5.78 5.40
CA LEU A 114 2.51 -7.00 5.08
C LEU A 114 2.01 -7.72 6.33
N PHE A 115 2.91 -7.98 7.28
CA PHE A 115 2.59 -8.72 8.50
C PHE A 115 1.81 -7.88 9.50
N GLU A 116 2.13 -6.59 9.61
CA GLU A 116 1.44 -5.66 10.50
C GLU A 116 -0.04 -5.52 10.14
N ASN A 117 -0.36 -5.64 8.85
CA ASN A 117 -1.74 -5.56 8.35
C ASN A 117 -2.38 -6.94 8.16
N LYS A 118 -1.71 -8.01 8.59
CA LYS A 118 -2.23 -9.39 8.51
C LYS A 118 -2.62 -9.79 7.09
N LEU A 119 -1.82 -9.38 6.11
CA LEU A 119 -2.09 -9.65 4.69
C LEU A 119 -1.48 -10.97 4.20
N GLN A 120 -0.68 -11.64 5.03
CA GLN A 120 0.08 -12.83 4.65
C GLN A 120 -0.79 -13.96 4.08
N ASP A 121 -2.04 -14.08 4.54
CA ASP A 121 -2.95 -15.15 4.11
C ASP A 121 -3.47 -14.95 2.68
N HIS A 122 -3.26 -13.77 2.10
CA HIS A 122 -3.66 -13.46 0.72
C HIS A 122 -2.66 -13.96 -0.33
N PHE A 123 -1.50 -14.49 0.10
CA PHE A 123 -0.40 -14.83 -0.81
C PHE A 123 0.03 -16.28 -0.68
N ASP A 124 0.44 -16.86 -1.81
CA ASP A 124 0.94 -18.24 -1.88
C ASP A 124 2.38 -18.34 -1.37
N LYS A 125 3.18 -17.30 -1.62
CA LYS A 125 4.59 -17.21 -1.21
C LYS A 125 4.88 -15.81 -0.69
N ILE A 126 5.78 -15.74 0.30
CA ILE A 126 6.23 -14.46 0.88
C ILE A 126 7.75 -14.42 0.84
N ILE A 127 8.29 -13.34 0.27
CA ILE A 127 9.72 -13.05 0.23
C ILE A 127 9.98 -11.92 1.22
N ASN A 128 10.77 -12.21 2.25
CA ASN A 128 11.17 -11.21 3.23
C ASN A 128 12.60 -10.77 2.95
N VAL A 129 12.78 -9.50 2.57
CA VAL A 129 14.09 -8.92 2.31
C VAL A 129 14.65 -8.41 3.63
N TYR A 130 15.78 -8.96 4.02
CA TYR A 130 16.44 -8.66 5.29
C TYR A 130 17.86 -8.17 5.03
N ALA A 131 18.22 -7.03 5.64
CA ALA A 131 19.59 -6.53 5.63
C ALA A 131 20.06 -6.43 7.08
N PRO A 132 21.09 -7.23 7.49
CA PRO A 132 21.64 -7.10 8.82
C PRO A 132 22.43 -5.79 8.94
N PHE A 133 22.37 -5.21 10.12
CA PHE A 133 23.14 -3.99 10.43
C PHE A 133 24.60 -4.31 10.74
#